data_a7b2da8476d796dd6eadc6b34aa83879
#
_entry.id   a7b2da8476d796dd6eadc6b34aa83879
#
_cell.length_a   1.000
_cell.length_b   1.000
_cell.length_c   1.000
_cell.angle_alpha   90.00
_cell.angle_beta   90.00
_cell.angle_gamma   90.00
#
_symmetry.space_group_name_H-M   'P 1'
#
loop_
_entity.id
_entity.type
_entity.pdbx_description
1 polymer ?
#
loop_
_entity_poly.entity_id
_entity_poly.type
_entity_poly.pdbx_seq_one_letter_code
_entity_poly.pdbx_strand_id
1 'polypeptide(L)'
;MTYLCTKLSVILLATNLAFSSYAAQVSVFITDKQGKPLTNIVALLHNDDKSNAVAGEQAIAIMDQINREFVPHTLVVQQGTKVKFPNSDNVQHHVYSFSPAKTFELKLYSELEVEPQLFNTPGVVELGCNVHDWMLGYIYVADTPYFAQSNNEGKAIITVPDGNYTLSIWHPRLSDSDTARRSNLSIGKDDIAVSFSLFLPLLPSLVEYDAVEGFTEYD
;
A
#
# COMPACT_ATOMS: atom_id res chain seq x y z
N MET A 1 66.80 -42.73 -15.10
CA MET A 1 65.61 -43.03 -14.22
C MET A 1 64.88 -41.74 -13.95
N THR A 2 63.91 -41.44 -14.78
CA THR A 2 63.14 -40.18 -14.70
C THR A 2 61.75 -40.50 -14.16
N TYR A 3 61.44 -40.00 -12.96
CA TYR A 3 60.12 -40.14 -12.34
C TYR A 3 59.14 -39.09 -12.90
N LEU A 4 58.10 -39.53 -13.61
CA LEU A 4 57.01 -38.72 -14.10
C LEU A 4 55.95 -38.55 -12.99
N CYS A 5 55.86 -37.37 -12.40
CA CYS A 5 54.90 -37.05 -11.35
C CYS A 5 53.61 -36.53 -12.00
N THR A 6 52.58 -37.37 -12.11
CA THR A 6 51.25 -37.01 -12.62
C THR A 6 50.47 -36.29 -11.52
N LYS A 7 50.22 -34.99 -11.72
CA LYS A 7 49.32 -34.20 -10.85
C LYS A 7 47.87 -34.52 -11.20
N LEU A 8 47.16 -35.15 -10.29
CA LEU A 8 45.73 -35.40 -10.37
C LEU A 8 44.99 -34.11 -9.91
N SER A 9 44.44 -33.34 -10.85
CA SER A 9 43.59 -32.17 -10.55
C SER A 9 42.17 -32.65 -10.25
N VAL A 10 41.75 -32.55 -9.00
CA VAL A 10 40.36 -32.80 -8.58
C VAL A 10 39.56 -31.54 -8.88
N ILE A 11 38.67 -31.58 -9.90
CA ILE A 11 37.71 -30.53 -10.16
C ILE A 11 36.52 -30.70 -9.24
N LEU A 12 36.40 -29.80 -8.25
CA LEU A 12 35.26 -29.77 -7.32
C LEU A 12 34.08 -29.09 -8.05
N LEU A 13 33.11 -29.88 -8.51
CA LEU A 13 31.90 -29.41 -9.13
C LEU A 13 30.97 -28.89 -8.02
N ALA A 14 30.94 -27.56 -7.81
CA ALA A 14 29.99 -26.93 -6.89
C ALA A 14 28.59 -26.96 -7.53
N THR A 15 27.73 -27.86 -7.09
CA THR A 15 26.30 -27.86 -7.45
C THR A 15 25.62 -26.75 -6.69
N ASN A 16 25.27 -25.64 -7.42
CA ASN A 16 24.38 -24.62 -6.90
C ASN A 16 22.96 -25.21 -6.80
N LEU A 17 22.56 -25.61 -5.61
CA LEU A 17 21.17 -25.91 -5.29
C LEU A 17 20.40 -24.58 -5.26
N ALA A 18 19.75 -24.25 -6.37
CA ALA A 18 18.77 -23.17 -6.39
C ALA A 18 17.58 -23.60 -5.51
N PHE A 19 17.48 -23.03 -4.31
CA PHE A 19 16.27 -23.13 -3.50
C PHE A 19 15.17 -22.33 -4.23
N SER A 20 14.25 -23.04 -4.90
CA SER A 20 13.02 -22.42 -5.38
C SER A 20 12.23 -21.94 -4.16
N SER A 21 12.20 -20.65 -3.92
CA SER A 21 11.26 -20.05 -2.97
C SER A 21 9.87 -20.22 -3.58
N TYR A 22 9.07 -21.09 -3.01
CA TYR A 22 7.65 -21.20 -3.37
C TYR A 22 6.92 -20.01 -2.77
N ALA A 23 6.23 -19.25 -3.62
CA ALA A 23 5.38 -18.15 -3.18
C ALA A 23 3.92 -18.57 -3.39
N ALA A 24 3.12 -18.50 -2.34
CA ALA A 24 1.69 -18.77 -2.38
C ALA A 24 0.91 -17.46 -2.58
N GLN A 25 -0.25 -17.55 -3.21
CA GLN A 25 -1.19 -16.44 -3.31
C GLN A 25 -2.19 -16.49 -2.15
N VAL A 26 -2.28 -15.38 -1.42
CA VAL A 26 -3.30 -15.15 -0.40
C VAL A 26 -4.39 -14.27 -1.00
N SER A 27 -5.58 -14.84 -1.23
CA SER A 27 -6.76 -14.11 -1.69
C SER A 27 -7.56 -13.67 -0.45
N VAL A 28 -7.56 -12.37 -0.14
CA VAL A 28 -8.32 -11.79 0.96
C VAL A 28 -9.63 -11.22 0.43
N PHE A 29 -10.77 -11.77 0.86
CA PHE A 29 -12.10 -11.28 0.50
C PHE A 29 -12.62 -10.39 1.63
N ILE A 30 -12.86 -9.12 1.33
CA ILE A 30 -13.23 -8.10 2.31
C ILE A 30 -14.67 -7.65 2.04
N THR A 31 -15.52 -7.79 3.05
CA THR A 31 -16.94 -7.47 2.95
C THR A 31 -17.40 -6.63 4.13
N ASP A 32 -18.52 -5.93 3.98
CA ASP A 32 -19.27 -5.43 5.12
C ASP A 32 -19.98 -6.59 5.86
N LYS A 33 -20.66 -6.29 6.96
CA LYS A 33 -21.40 -7.28 7.75
C LYS A 33 -22.62 -7.89 7.03
N GLN A 34 -23.06 -7.31 5.93
CA GLN A 34 -24.12 -7.83 5.07
C GLN A 34 -23.57 -8.72 3.95
N GLY A 35 -22.25 -8.88 3.85
CA GLY A 35 -21.58 -9.64 2.80
C GLY A 35 -21.37 -8.86 1.51
N LYS A 36 -21.65 -7.54 1.48
CA LYS A 36 -21.37 -6.70 0.31
C LYS A 36 -19.85 -6.49 0.16
N PRO A 37 -19.27 -6.73 -1.04
CA PRO A 37 -17.85 -6.49 -1.28
C PRO A 37 -17.45 -5.03 -1.04
N LEU A 38 -16.26 -4.84 -0.46
CA LEU A 38 -15.69 -3.53 -0.20
C LEU A 38 -14.43 -3.33 -1.04
N THR A 39 -14.41 -2.28 -1.84
CA THR A 39 -13.29 -1.89 -2.71
C THR A 39 -12.32 -0.94 -2.01
N ASN A 40 -11.08 -0.87 -2.52
CA ASN A 40 -10.00 0.01 -2.04
C ASN A 40 -9.57 -0.20 -0.58
N ILE A 41 -9.97 -1.30 0.06
CA ILE A 41 -9.45 -1.67 1.37
C ILE A 41 -8.04 -2.21 1.21
N VAL A 42 -7.10 -1.66 1.96
CA VAL A 42 -5.71 -2.13 1.99
C VAL A 42 -5.63 -3.35 2.88
N ALA A 43 -5.15 -4.46 2.33
CA ALA A 43 -4.79 -5.65 3.09
C ALA A 43 -3.26 -5.73 3.19
N LEU A 44 -2.74 -6.02 4.40
CA LEU A 44 -1.32 -6.11 4.69
C LEU A 44 -1.02 -7.44 5.40
N LEU A 45 0.04 -8.09 4.99
CA LEU A 45 0.57 -9.30 5.64
C LEU A 45 1.94 -8.97 6.24
N HIS A 46 2.03 -9.00 7.57
CA HIS A 46 3.29 -8.85 8.29
C HIS A 46 3.85 -10.23 8.59
N ASN A 47 5.09 -10.49 8.18
CA ASN A 47 5.76 -11.74 8.49
C ASN A 47 6.20 -11.75 9.97
N ASP A 48 5.71 -12.71 10.74
CA ASP A 48 5.95 -12.78 12.18
C ASP A 48 7.36 -13.35 12.50
N ASP A 49 7.93 -14.14 11.58
CA ASP A 49 9.20 -14.86 11.78
C ASP A 49 10.40 -14.13 11.17
N LYS A 50 10.17 -13.15 10.30
CA LYS A 50 11.22 -12.49 9.50
C LYS A 50 11.08 -10.97 9.56
N SER A 51 12.21 -10.29 9.41
CA SER A 51 12.18 -8.86 9.18
C SER A 51 11.39 -8.56 7.90
N ASN A 52 10.40 -7.67 7.99
CA ASN A 52 9.67 -7.13 6.84
C ASN A 52 10.55 -6.13 6.08
N ALA A 53 11.78 -6.51 5.78
CA ALA A 53 12.78 -5.64 5.18
C ALA A 53 12.26 -5.05 3.86
N VAL A 54 12.42 -3.75 3.73
CA VAL A 54 12.15 -3.03 2.49
C VAL A 54 13.14 -3.51 1.43
N ALA A 55 12.66 -4.08 0.36
CA ALA A 55 13.50 -4.52 -0.74
C ALA A 55 13.90 -3.34 -1.61
N GLY A 56 15.20 -3.08 -1.73
CA GLY A 56 15.85 -2.29 -2.74
C GLY A 56 15.25 -0.90 -3.08
N GLU A 57 15.71 -0.31 -4.18
CA GLU A 57 15.18 0.97 -4.68
C GLU A 57 13.78 0.77 -5.26
N GLN A 58 12.79 1.48 -4.69
CA GLN A 58 11.40 1.42 -5.13
C GLN A 58 11.18 2.28 -6.37
N ALA A 59 10.31 1.83 -7.28
CA ALA A 59 9.83 2.68 -8.36
C ALA A 59 9.14 3.93 -7.79
N ILE A 60 9.23 5.05 -8.53
CA ILE A 60 8.53 6.28 -8.13
C ILE A 60 7.02 6.06 -8.29
N ALA A 61 6.28 6.25 -7.22
CA ALA A 61 4.83 6.24 -7.25
C ALA A 61 4.26 7.62 -7.62
N ILE A 62 3.04 7.66 -8.10
CA ILE A 62 2.36 8.87 -8.55
C ILE A 62 1.08 9.09 -7.76
N MET A 63 0.93 10.29 -7.23
CA MET A 63 -0.30 10.85 -6.67
C MET A 63 -0.62 12.10 -7.47
N ASP A 64 -1.43 11.96 -8.53
CA ASP A 64 -1.75 13.05 -9.44
C ASP A 64 -2.87 13.93 -8.87
N GLN A 65 -3.07 15.09 -9.49
CA GLN A 65 -4.15 16.03 -9.19
C GLN A 65 -4.96 16.23 -10.46
N ILE A 66 -6.19 15.73 -10.47
CA ILE A 66 -7.09 15.70 -11.63
C ILE A 66 -8.49 16.07 -11.17
N ASN A 67 -9.14 17.05 -11.83
CA ASN A 67 -10.48 17.50 -11.48
C ASN A 67 -10.62 17.95 -10.01
N ARG A 68 -9.59 18.58 -9.46
CA ARG A 68 -9.51 19.03 -8.06
C ARG A 68 -9.63 17.88 -7.05
N GLU A 69 -9.09 16.71 -7.41
CA GLU A 69 -9.01 15.52 -6.56
C GLU A 69 -7.60 14.93 -6.60
N PHE A 70 -7.19 14.24 -5.53
CA PHE A 70 -6.01 13.39 -5.55
C PHE A 70 -6.35 12.06 -6.22
N VAL A 71 -5.56 11.66 -7.21
CA VAL A 71 -5.76 10.44 -7.99
C VAL A 71 -4.49 9.56 -7.95
N PRO A 72 -4.57 8.35 -7.37
CA PRO A 72 -5.74 7.73 -6.73
C PRO A 72 -6.10 8.44 -5.41
N HIS A 73 -7.35 8.37 -4.96
CA HIS A 73 -7.76 8.94 -3.66
C HIS A 73 -6.99 8.32 -2.48
N THR A 74 -6.65 7.04 -2.57
CA THR A 74 -5.77 6.33 -1.63
C THR A 74 -4.65 5.65 -2.40
N LEU A 75 -3.43 6.07 -2.15
CA LEU A 75 -2.20 5.44 -2.67
C LEU A 75 -1.56 4.61 -1.57
N VAL A 76 -1.18 3.37 -1.88
CA VAL A 76 -0.41 2.53 -0.95
C VAL A 76 1.00 2.40 -1.48
N VAL A 77 1.97 2.67 -0.64
CA VAL A 77 3.39 2.58 -0.97
C VAL A 77 4.14 1.85 0.13
N GLN A 78 5.23 1.18 -0.24
CA GLN A 78 6.15 0.62 0.75
C GLN A 78 7.02 1.72 1.37
N GLN A 79 7.40 1.57 2.62
CA GLN A 79 8.39 2.43 3.27
C GLN A 79 9.64 2.60 2.39
N GLY A 80 10.12 3.83 2.25
CA GLY A 80 11.26 4.17 1.39
C GLY A 80 10.89 4.53 -0.05
N THR A 81 9.62 4.45 -0.43
CA THR A 81 9.14 4.85 -1.76
C THR A 81 9.18 6.38 -1.91
N LYS A 82 9.58 6.84 -3.10
CA LYS A 82 9.43 8.23 -3.53
C LYS A 82 8.10 8.40 -4.24
N VAL A 83 7.36 9.47 -3.92
CA VAL A 83 6.08 9.81 -4.57
C VAL A 83 6.20 11.16 -5.25
N LYS A 84 5.82 11.22 -6.52
CA LYS A 84 5.61 12.46 -7.28
C LYS A 84 4.14 12.91 -7.15
N PHE A 85 3.95 14.22 -7.17
CA PHE A 85 2.63 14.88 -7.14
C PHE A 85 2.47 15.76 -8.38
N PRO A 86 2.35 15.21 -9.60
CA PRO A 86 2.10 16.02 -10.77
C PRO A 86 0.76 16.72 -10.65
N ASN A 87 0.62 17.87 -11.32
CA ASN A 87 -0.64 18.58 -11.44
C ASN A 87 -1.12 18.50 -12.89
N SER A 88 -2.06 17.57 -13.15
CA SER A 88 -2.70 17.39 -14.46
C SER A 88 -3.97 18.24 -14.62
N ASP A 89 -4.29 19.09 -13.65
CA ASP A 89 -5.38 20.06 -13.72
C ASP A 89 -4.98 21.32 -14.49
N ASN A 90 -6.00 22.09 -14.84
CA ASN A 90 -5.85 23.42 -15.44
C ASN A 90 -5.80 24.57 -14.41
N VAL A 91 -5.75 24.24 -13.12
CA VAL A 91 -5.63 25.17 -11.99
C VAL A 91 -4.45 24.82 -11.12
N GLN A 92 -3.95 25.79 -10.36
CA GLN A 92 -2.85 25.57 -9.43
C GLN A 92 -3.35 24.89 -8.16
N HIS A 93 -2.51 24.02 -7.59
CA HIS A 93 -2.75 23.36 -6.31
C HIS A 93 -1.61 23.62 -5.32
N HIS A 94 -1.94 23.44 -4.04
CA HIS A 94 -1.00 23.55 -2.94
C HIS A 94 -1.17 22.30 -2.06
N VAL A 95 -0.26 21.35 -2.21
CA VAL A 95 -0.33 20.06 -1.50
C VAL A 95 0.39 20.13 -0.16
N TYR A 96 -0.24 19.68 0.89
CA TYR A 96 0.38 19.60 2.20
C TYR A 96 -0.04 18.36 3.00
N SER A 97 0.75 18.04 4.00
CA SER A 97 0.40 17.07 5.04
C SER A 97 1.01 17.49 6.38
N PHE A 98 0.22 17.32 7.45
CA PHE A 98 0.67 17.46 8.84
C PHE A 98 0.74 16.13 9.58
N SER A 99 0.56 15.01 8.87
CA SER A 99 0.59 13.67 9.46
C SER A 99 1.96 13.36 10.07
N PRO A 100 2.01 12.67 11.24
CA PRO A 100 3.28 12.30 11.89
C PRO A 100 4.19 11.45 11.00
N ALA A 101 3.62 10.61 10.13
CA ALA A 101 4.39 9.78 9.21
C ALA A 101 5.13 10.61 8.14
N LYS A 102 4.56 11.74 7.70
CA LYS A 102 5.20 12.66 6.77
C LYS A 102 4.58 14.05 6.84
N THR A 103 5.33 15.02 7.34
CA THR A 103 4.97 16.45 7.25
C THR A 103 5.71 17.06 6.06
N PHE A 104 4.97 17.71 5.15
CA PHE A 104 5.55 18.42 4.00
C PHE A 104 4.57 19.42 3.41
N GLU A 105 5.09 20.30 2.57
CA GLU A 105 4.34 21.32 1.85
C GLU A 105 4.95 21.50 0.45
N LEU A 106 4.10 21.40 -0.58
CA LEU A 106 4.39 21.81 -1.95
C LEU A 106 3.57 23.07 -2.22
N LYS A 107 4.24 24.22 -2.23
CA LYS A 107 3.59 25.53 -2.43
C LYS A 107 2.96 25.59 -3.82
N LEU A 108 1.99 26.42 -3.96
CA LEU A 108 1.15 26.61 -5.15
C LEU A 108 1.91 26.41 -6.48
N TYR A 109 1.50 25.42 -7.26
CA TYR A 109 2.14 25.02 -8.53
C TYR A 109 1.13 24.48 -9.55
N SER A 110 1.57 24.44 -10.82
CA SER A 110 0.83 23.93 -11.97
C SER A 110 1.66 22.98 -12.84
N GLU A 111 2.81 22.57 -12.36
CA GLU A 111 3.78 21.79 -13.12
C GLU A 111 3.47 20.28 -13.03
N LEU A 112 3.71 19.57 -14.15
CA LEU A 112 3.71 18.11 -14.19
C LEU A 112 4.99 17.51 -13.59
N GLU A 113 6.10 18.22 -13.70
CA GLU A 113 7.41 17.79 -13.19
C GLU A 113 7.72 18.47 -11.87
N VAL A 114 7.56 17.70 -10.78
CA VAL A 114 7.88 18.11 -9.41
C VAL A 114 8.84 17.11 -8.77
N GLU A 115 9.67 17.60 -7.85
CA GLU A 115 10.60 16.74 -7.12
C GLU A 115 9.86 15.72 -6.26
N PRO A 116 10.21 14.43 -6.38
CA PRO A 116 9.56 13.39 -5.61
C PRO A 116 9.79 13.55 -4.11
N GLN A 117 8.77 13.33 -3.30
CA GLN A 117 8.86 13.29 -1.86
C GLN A 117 9.15 11.87 -1.37
N LEU A 118 10.11 11.69 -0.45
CA LEU A 118 10.44 10.40 0.15
C LEU A 118 9.50 10.09 1.32
N PHE A 119 8.89 8.89 1.31
CA PHE A 119 8.00 8.38 2.37
C PHE A 119 8.71 7.28 3.16
N ASN A 120 9.40 7.66 4.22
CA ASN A 120 10.32 6.77 4.95
C ASN A 120 9.81 6.34 6.34
N THR A 121 8.65 6.81 6.78
CA THR A 121 8.04 6.45 8.06
C THR A 121 6.71 5.75 7.80
N PRO A 122 6.53 4.51 8.29
CA PRO A 122 5.25 3.81 8.15
C PRO A 122 4.10 4.55 8.81
N GLY A 123 2.92 4.42 8.22
CA GLY A 123 1.70 5.01 8.75
C GLY A 123 0.87 5.74 7.69
N VAL A 124 -0.15 6.41 8.15
CA VAL A 124 -1.09 7.17 7.31
C VAL A 124 -0.57 8.60 7.12
N VAL A 125 -0.56 9.04 5.88
CA VAL A 125 -0.29 10.42 5.48
C VAL A 125 -1.56 10.96 4.82
N GLU A 126 -2.23 11.86 5.52
CA GLU A 126 -3.39 12.57 5.02
C GLU A 126 -2.92 13.80 4.23
N LEU A 127 -3.43 13.95 3.02
CA LEU A 127 -3.09 15.04 2.10
C LEU A 127 -4.25 16.01 2.03
N GLY A 128 -3.94 17.30 2.07
CA GLY A 128 -4.87 18.39 1.84
C GLY A 128 -4.38 19.34 0.75
N CYS A 129 -5.32 20.11 0.20
CA CYS A 129 -5.04 21.22 -0.69
C CYS A 129 -5.51 22.52 -0.03
N ASN A 130 -4.67 23.56 0.01
CA ASN A 130 -5.00 24.83 0.66
C ASN A 130 -5.87 25.75 -0.24
N VAL A 131 -6.15 25.33 -1.46
CA VAL A 131 -6.96 26.09 -2.43
C VAL A 131 -8.38 25.54 -2.56
N HIS A 132 -8.54 24.22 -2.31
CA HIS A 132 -9.82 23.52 -2.41
C HIS A 132 -10.03 22.71 -1.12
N ASP A 133 -10.88 23.18 -0.22
CA ASP A 133 -11.08 22.62 1.13
C ASP A 133 -11.55 21.16 1.13
N TRP A 134 -12.24 20.72 0.05
CA TRP A 134 -12.70 19.34 -0.10
C TRP A 134 -11.65 18.39 -0.68
N MET A 135 -10.50 18.91 -1.16
CA MET A 135 -9.47 18.08 -1.81
C MET A 135 -8.65 17.33 -0.77
N LEU A 136 -9.08 16.11 -0.51
CA LEU A 136 -8.51 15.20 0.47
C LEU A 136 -8.01 13.93 -0.21
N GLY A 137 -6.86 13.41 0.23
CA GLY A 137 -6.29 12.15 -0.23
C GLY A 137 -5.46 11.49 0.84
N TYR A 138 -5.07 10.24 0.60
CA TYR A 138 -4.32 9.45 1.59
C TYR A 138 -3.17 8.70 0.94
N ILE A 139 -2.02 8.70 1.62
CA ILE A 139 -0.94 7.77 1.32
C ILE A 139 -0.78 6.85 2.52
N TYR A 140 -0.95 5.55 2.33
CA TYR A 140 -0.61 4.56 3.34
C TYR A 140 0.81 4.05 3.08
N VAL A 141 1.71 4.34 4.02
CA VAL A 141 3.10 3.88 3.96
C VAL A 141 3.18 2.55 4.71
N ALA A 142 3.28 1.47 3.94
CA ALA A 142 3.34 0.10 4.46
C ALA A 142 4.75 -0.23 4.98
N ASP A 143 4.83 -0.86 6.15
CA ASP A 143 6.05 -1.40 6.77
C ASP A 143 6.35 -2.85 6.35
N THR A 144 5.58 -3.37 5.42
CA THR A 144 5.73 -4.71 4.83
C THR A 144 5.71 -4.60 3.30
N PRO A 145 6.43 -5.47 2.56
CA PRO A 145 6.31 -5.54 1.11
C PRO A 145 5.06 -6.28 0.64
N TYR A 146 4.31 -6.91 1.55
CA TYR A 146 3.18 -7.79 1.26
C TYR A 146 1.86 -7.07 1.51
N PHE A 147 1.40 -6.33 0.52
CA PHE A 147 0.12 -5.61 0.58
C PHE A 147 -0.57 -5.58 -0.77
N ALA A 148 -1.89 -5.41 -0.75
CA ALA A 148 -2.71 -5.14 -1.93
C ALA A 148 -3.98 -4.38 -1.53
N GLN A 149 -4.58 -3.67 -2.48
CA GLN A 149 -5.91 -3.09 -2.32
C GLN A 149 -6.98 -4.00 -2.90
N SER A 150 -8.12 -4.09 -2.24
CA SER A 150 -9.26 -4.86 -2.75
C SER A 150 -9.86 -4.20 -4.00
N ASN A 151 -10.24 -5.03 -4.96
CA ASN A 151 -10.92 -4.64 -6.18
C ASN A 151 -12.45 -4.51 -5.96
N ASN A 152 -13.21 -4.30 -7.04
CA ASN A 152 -14.66 -4.15 -7.01
C ASN A 152 -15.41 -5.41 -6.51
N GLU A 153 -14.74 -6.56 -6.49
CA GLU A 153 -15.24 -7.81 -5.93
C GLU A 153 -14.86 -7.99 -4.44
N GLY A 154 -14.25 -6.96 -3.84
CA GLY A 154 -13.74 -7.00 -2.47
C GLY A 154 -12.50 -7.87 -2.31
N LYS A 155 -11.83 -8.25 -3.39
CA LYS A 155 -10.71 -9.19 -3.40
C LYS A 155 -9.37 -8.47 -3.48
N ALA A 156 -8.48 -8.70 -2.51
CA ALA A 156 -7.07 -8.36 -2.55
C ALA A 156 -6.23 -9.63 -2.72
N ILE A 157 -5.25 -9.65 -3.62
CA ILE A 157 -4.36 -10.78 -3.87
C ILE A 157 -2.95 -10.39 -3.50
N ILE A 158 -2.34 -11.13 -2.57
CA ILE A 158 -0.99 -10.89 -2.08
C ILE A 158 -0.17 -12.17 -2.27
N THR A 159 0.98 -12.05 -2.92
CA THR A 159 1.91 -13.17 -3.11
C THR A 159 3.00 -13.12 -2.03
N VAL A 160 3.14 -14.20 -1.26
CA VAL A 160 4.07 -14.28 -0.14
C VAL A 160 4.80 -15.61 -0.10
N PRO A 161 6.03 -15.68 0.43
CA PRO A 161 6.67 -16.93 0.81
C PRO A 161 5.86 -17.69 1.87
N ASP A 162 6.16 -18.98 2.05
CA ASP A 162 5.66 -19.76 3.18
C ASP A 162 6.14 -19.17 4.52
N GLY A 163 5.28 -19.22 5.54
CA GLY A 163 5.56 -18.64 6.85
C GLY A 163 4.31 -18.32 7.66
N ASN A 164 4.54 -17.72 8.84
CA ASN A 164 3.48 -17.21 9.70
C ASN A 164 3.32 -15.69 9.47
N TYR A 165 2.09 -15.27 9.35
CA TYR A 165 1.76 -13.87 9.01
C TYR A 165 0.61 -13.37 9.86
N THR A 166 0.68 -12.09 10.18
CA THR A 166 -0.44 -11.34 10.74
C THR A 166 -1.10 -10.51 9.64
N LEU A 167 -2.35 -10.85 9.30
CA LEU A 167 -3.18 -10.05 8.38
C LEU A 167 -3.78 -8.88 9.12
N SER A 168 -3.67 -7.71 8.54
CA SER A 168 -4.39 -6.50 8.94
C SER A 168 -5.02 -5.82 7.74
N ILE A 169 -6.00 -4.96 7.98
CA ILE A 169 -6.62 -4.14 6.94
C ILE A 169 -6.59 -2.67 7.34
N TRP A 170 -6.65 -1.80 6.34
CA TRP A 170 -6.77 -0.37 6.53
C TRP A 170 -7.58 0.30 5.41
N HIS A 171 -8.32 1.34 5.80
CA HIS A 171 -8.98 2.27 4.89
C HIS A 171 -9.30 3.54 5.68
N PRO A 172 -9.27 4.77 5.10
CA PRO A 172 -9.48 6.02 5.87
C PRO A 172 -10.85 6.09 6.56
N ARG A 173 -11.82 5.33 6.08
CA ARG A 173 -13.19 5.28 6.62
C ARG A 173 -13.47 4.06 7.50
N LEU A 174 -12.45 3.28 7.87
CA LEU A 174 -12.62 2.18 8.83
C LEU A 174 -12.76 2.72 10.25
N SER A 175 -13.61 2.06 11.04
CA SER A 175 -13.63 2.26 12.49
C SER A 175 -12.31 1.80 13.13
N ASP A 176 -11.95 2.39 14.28
CA ASP A 176 -10.76 1.98 15.02
C ASP A 176 -10.79 0.50 15.42
N SER A 177 -11.99 -0.02 15.74
CA SER A 177 -12.18 -1.42 16.09
C SER A 177 -11.86 -2.36 14.93
N ASP A 178 -12.24 -2.02 13.69
CA ASP A 178 -11.92 -2.82 12.51
C ASP A 178 -10.44 -2.66 12.11
N THR A 179 -9.89 -1.46 12.21
CA THR A 179 -8.47 -1.19 11.95
C THR A 179 -7.55 -1.91 12.93
N ALA A 180 -7.97 -2.07 14.19
CA ALA A 180 -7.20 -2.78 15.22
C ALA A 180 -7.25 -4.32 15.07
N ARG A 181 -8.17 -4.87 14.29
CA ARG A 181 -8.29 -6.33 14.12
C ARG A 181 -7.08 -6.92 13.42
N ARG A 182 -6.70 -8.10 13.89
CA ARG A 182 -5.62 -8.90 13.32
C ARG A 182 -6.08 -10.34 13.16
N SER A 183 -5.58 -11.01 12.12
CA SER A 183 -5.83 -12.43 11.89
C SER A 183 -4.51 -13.13 11.62
N ASN A 184 -4.18 -14.13 12.43
CA ASN A 184 -2.96 -14.91 12.25
C ASN A 184 -3.18 -15.96 11.16
N LEU A 185 -2.27 -16.05 10.22
CA LEU A 185 -2.31 -16.97 9.08
C LEU A 185 -1.03 -17.80 9.04
N SER A 186 -1.17 -19.11 8.91
CA SER A 186 -0.05 -19.99 8.58
C SER A 186 -0.15 -20.33 7.09
N ILE A 187 0.80 -19.85 6.30
CA ILE A 187 0.81 -19.96 4.84
C ILE A 187 1.84 -21.01 4.45
N GLY A 188 1.40 -22.06 3.77
CA GLY A 188 2.22 -23.09 3.18
C GLY A 188 2.57 -22.78 1.73
N LYS A 189 2.69 -23.83 0.91
CA LYS A 189 3.02 -23.71 -0.51
C LYS A 189 1.80 -23.55 -1.41
N ASP A 190 0.61 -23.82 -0.86
CA ASP A 190 -0.64 -23.79 -1.60
C ASP A 190 -1.32 -22.43 -1.43
N ASP A 191 -2.03 -22.01 -2.47
CA ASP A 191 -2.83 -20.80 -2.44
C ASP A 191 -3.95 -20.91 -1.41
N ILE A 192 -4.22 -19.83 -0.69
CA ILE A 192 -5.26 -19.78 0.31
C ILE A 192 -6.25 -18.64 0.07
N ALA A 193 -7.47 -18.83 0.57
CA ALA A 193 -8.51 -17.81 0.57
C ALA A 193 -8.92 -17.50 2.02
N VAL A 194 -8.99 -16.21 2.34
CA VAL A 194 -9.33 -15.70 3.67
C VAL A 194 -10.45 -14.68 3.55
N SER A 195 -11.46 -14.78 4.41
CA SER A 195 -12.54 -13.79 4.46
C SER A 195 -12.37 -12.86 5.66
N PHE A 196 -12.57 -11.57 5.43
CA PHE A 196 -12.53 -10.53 6.44
C PHE A 196 -13.81 -9.68 6.35
N SER A 197 -14.75 -9.91 7.28
CA SER A 197 -15.99 -9.12 7.33
C SER A 197 -15.88 -8.01 8.37
N LEU A 198 -16.27 -6.78 8.02
CA LEU A 198 -16.27 -5.66 8.95
C LEU A 198 -17.30 -5.82 10.06
N PHE A 199 -17.00 -5.28 11.24
CA PHE A 199 -17.96 -5.20 12.35
C PHE A 199 -18.90 -4.00 12.19
N LEU A 200 -18.36 -2.88 11.72
CA LEU A 200 -19.10 -1.64 11.53
C LEU A 200 -19.08 -1.23 10.04
N PRO A 201 -20.08 -0.49 9.58
CA PRO A 201 -20.04 0.07 8.24
C PRO A 201 -18.84 1.06 8.12
N LEU A 202 -18.39 1.31 6.90
CA LEU A 202 -17.45 2.40 6.67
C LEU A 202 -18.08 3.73 7.10
N LEU A 203 -17.28 4.59 7.71
CA LEU A 203 -17.71 5.94 8.06
C LEU A 203 -18.17 6.70 6.80
N PRO A 204 -19.09 7.66 6.90
CA PRO A 204 -19.50 8.49 5.77
C PRO A 204 -18.31 9.14 5.08
N SER A 205 -18.41 9.33 3.77
CA SER A 205 -17.46 10.16 3.02
C SER A 205 -17.80 11.63 3.22
N LEU A 206 -16.82 12.52 3.29
CA LEU A 206 -17.06 13.96 3.30
C LEU A 206 -17.85 14.39 2.06
N VAL A 207 -17.57 13.81 0.90
CA VAL A 207 -18.28 14.07 -0.36
C VAL A 207 -19.76 13.64 -0.31
N GLU A 208 -20.07 12.55 0.39
CA GLU A 208 -21.46 12.11 0.60
C GLU A 208 -22.23 13.02 1.58
N TYR A 209 -21.51 13.66 2.51
CA TYR A 209 -22.12 14.58 3.49
C TYR A 209 -22.65 15.84 2.81
N ASP A 210 -21.88 16.44 1.90
CA ASP A 210 -22.27 17.61 1.14
C ASP A 210 -23.49 17.36 0.24
N ALA A 211 -23.63 16.13 -0.28
CA ALA A 211 -24.77 15.75 -1.11
C ALA A 211 -26.10 15.59 -0.34
N VAL A 212 -26.03 15.33 0.98
CA VAL A 212 -27.22 15.12 1.83
C VAL A 212 -27.74 16.44 2.41
N GLU A 213 -26.89 17.44 2.66
CA GLU A 213 -27.28 18.68 3.33
C GLU A 213 -27.68 19.84 2.39
N GLY A 214 -27.55 19.67 1.08
CA GLY A 214 -28.06 20.65 0.13
C GLY A 214 -27.58 22.08 0.39
N PHE A 215 -26.28 22.25 0.69
CA PHE A 215 -25.68 23.56 0.75
C PHE A 215 -25.76 24.19 -0.63
N THR A 216 -26.74 25.08 -0.80
CA THR A 216 -26.77 25.97 -1.94
C THR A 216 -25.56 26.89 -1.81
N GLU A 217 -24.73 26.89 -2.86
CA GLU A 217 -23.69 27.90 -3.07
C GLU A 217 -24.23 29.28 -2.71
N TYR A 218 -23.56 29.97 -1.82
CA TYR A 218 -23.87 31.39 -1.58
C TYR A 218 -23.44 32.16 -2.84
N ASP A 219 -24.43 32.71 -3.55
CA ASP A 219 -24.26 33.72 -4.61
C ASP A 219 -23.55 34.99 -4.12
#